data_082bb3d946399b9f390f399283da32b6
#
_entry.id   082bb3d946399b9f390f399283da32b6
#
_cell.length_a   1.000
_cell.length_b   1.000
_cell.length_c   1.000
_cell.angle_alpha   90.00
_cell.angle_beta   90.00
_cell.angle_gamma   90.00
#
_symmetry.space_group_name_H-M   'P 1'
#
loop_
_entity.id
_entity.type
_entity.pdbx_description
1 polymer ?
#
loop_
_entity_poly.entity_id
_entity_poly.type
_entity_poly.pdbx_seq_one_letter_code
_entity_poly.pdbx_strand_id
1 'polypeptide(L)'
;MYLIRLDDASEYMDIEKWKRMEALLDKYDIKPIYGIIPNNKDSELLKYEKVERFWKIMRDWRDKGWIPALHGFTHVFETDEGGINPVNNRSEFAGVALDIQKQKIREGYKIIKGEGIEPKIFFAPAHTFDRNTLIALKEESPIRIICDTVANDIYEEDGVYASGATYKKGDTYLSQSVSYTNPW
;
A
#
# COMPACT_ATOMS: atom_id res chain seq x y z
N MET A 1 -13.96 -12.69 9.85
CA MET A 1 -13.22 -11.47 10.22
C MET A 1 -12.93 -10.74 8.91
N TYR A 2 -13.26 -9.45 8.81
CA TYR A 2 -12.97 -8.63 7.62
C TYR A 2 -11.79 -7.71 7.93
N LEU A 3 -10.87 -7.58 6.99
CA LEU A 3 -9.79 -6.62 7.04
C LEU A 3 -10.08 -5.53 6.00
N ILE A 4 -10.14 -4.28 6.44
CA ILE A 4 -10.35 -3.13 5.56
C ILE A 4 -9.01 -2.53 5.23
N ARG A 5 -8.79 -2.18 3.96
CA ARG A 5 -7.65 -1.43 3.48
C ARG A 5 -8.12 -0.11 2.88
N LEU A 6 -7.43 0.96 3.21
CA LEU A 6 -7.62 2.29 2.66
C LEU A 6 -6.35 2.70 1.92
N ASP A 7 -6.48 3.04 0.67
CA ASP A 7 -5.37 3.41 -0.21
C ASP A 7 -5.22 4.94 -0.29
N ASP A 8 -4.11 5.44 -0.81
CA ASP A 8 -3.89 6.81 -1.24
C ASP A 8 -3.79 7.88 -0.14
N ALA A 9 -3.39 7.53 1.09
CA ALA A 9 -3.06 8.55 2.07
C ALA A 9 -1.77 9.28 1.67
N SER A 10 -1.86 10.57 1.37
CA SER A 10 -0.73 11.42 1.01
C SER A 10 -0.92 12.84 1.54
N GLU A 11 0.14 13.67 1.48
CA GLU A 11 0.01 15.09 1.84
C GLU A 11 -1.05 15.84 1.01
N TYR A 12 -1.44 15.26 -0.14
CA TYR A 12 -2.46 15.77 -1.04
C TYR A 12 -3.60 14.75 -1.15
N MET A 13 -4.50 14.75 -0.19
CA MET A 13 -5.64 13.83 -0.14
C MET A 13 -6.94 14.59 0.15
N ASP A 14 -8.08 14.03 -0.23
CA ASP A 14 -9.40 14.57 0.15
C ASP A 14 -9.62 14.37 1.66
N ILE A 15 -9.09 15.29 2.46
CA ILE A 15 -9.12 15.18 3.92
C ILE A 15 -10.54 15.07 4.49
N GLU A 16 -11.53 15.64 3.83
CA GLU A 16 -12.90 15.59 4.31
C GLU A 16 -13.53 14.19 4.09
N LYS A 17 -13.17 13.52 2.99
CA LYS A 17 -13.55 12.11 2.79
C LYS A 17 -12.86 11.20 3.80
N TRP A 18 -11.58 11.43 4.04
CA TRP A 18 -10.81 10.67 5.03
C TRP A 18 -11.38 10.82 6.44
N LYS A 19 -11.74 12.02 6.89
CA LYS A 19 -12.39 12.27 8.18
C LYS A 19 -13.74 11.55 8.31
N ARG A 20 -14.54 11.55 7.23
CA ARG A 20 -15.82 10.81 7.24
C ARG A 20 -15.61 9.30 7.33
N MET A 21 -14.62 8.76 6.61
CA MET A 21 -14.26 7.36 6.70
C MET A 21 -13.74 7.00 8.09
N GLU A 22 -12.84 7.83 8.64
CA GLU A 22 -12.34 7.69 10.01
C GLU A 22 -13.48 7.62 11.04
N ALA A 23 -14.41 8.56 10.99
CA ALA A 23 -15.55 8.58 11.91
C ALA A 23 -16.44 7.33 11.78
N LEU A 24 -16.60 6.82 10.54
CA LEU A 24 -17.35 5.58 10.31
C LEU A 24 -16.63 4.36 10.91
N LEU A 25 -15.34 4.24 10.69
CA LEU A 25 -14.54 3.12 11.19
C LEU A 25 -14.44 3.15 12.72
N ASP A 26 -14.26 4.32 13.30
CA ASP A 26 -14.23 4.50 14.76
C ASP A 26 -15.58 4.13 15.40
N LYS A 27 -16.71 4.47 14.78
CA LYS A 27 -18.04 4.09 15.23
C LYS A 27 -18.22 2.56 15.38
N TYR A 28 -17.56 1.79 14.51
CA TYR A 28 -17.66 0.32 14.52
C TYR A 28 -16.41 -0.36 15.11
N ASP A 29 -15.50 0.40 15.71
CA ASP A 29 -14.21 -0.07 16.25
C ASP A 29 -13.37 -0.87 15.24
N ILE A 30 -13.40 -0.44 13.98
CA ILE A 30 -12.64 -1.08 12.90
C ILE A 30 -11.27 -0.42 12.77
N LYS A 31 -10.22 -1.23 12.74
CA LYS A 31 -8.83 -0.79 12.58
C LYS A 31 -8.34 -1.21 11.19
N PRO A 32 -8.35 -0.32 10.18
CA PRO A 32 -7.96 -0.65 8.82
C PRO A 32 -6.44 -0.69 8.66
N ILE A 33 -5.99 -1.28 7.54
CA ILE A 33 -4.69 -0.96 6.95
C ILE A 33 -4.86 0.36 6.20
N TYR A 34 -3.89 1.29 6.34
CA TYR A 34 -3.85 2.51 5.55
C TYR A 34 -2.53 2.66 4.81
N GLY A 35 -2.62 2.90 3.50
CA GLY A 35 -1.49 3.01 2.61
C GLY A 35 -1.00 4.44 2.49
N ILE A 36 0.26 4.67 2.84
CA ILE A 36 0.91 5.97 2.78
C ILE A 36 1.73 6.07 1.51
N ILE A 37 1.49 7.11 0.71
CA ILE A 37 2.33 7.49 -0.43
C ILE A 37 3.33 8.54 0.09
N PRO A 38 4.61 8.18 0.27
CA PRO A 38 5.56 9.06 0.98
C PRO A 38 6.05 10.25 0.18
N ASN A 39 6.00 10.20 -1.16
CA ASN A 39 6.49 11.25 -2.06
C ASN A 39 5.56 11.42 -3.27
N ASN A 40 4.29 11.66 -3.00
CA ASN A 40 3.25 11.72 -4.02
C ASN A 40 3.59 12.68 -5.17
N LYS A 41 3.51 12.17 -6.41
CA LYS A 41 3.67 12.89 -7.68
C LYS A 41 2.51 12.64 -8.64
N ASP A 42 1.48 11.91 -8.20
CA ASP A 42 0.30 11.62 -9.00
C ASP A 42 -0.52 12.89 -9.22
N SER A 43 -0.66 13.30 -10.48
CA SER A 43 -1.40 14.50 -10.87
C SER A 43 -2.86 14.49 -10.43
N GLU A 44 -3.46 13.29 -10.31
CA GLU A 44 -4.85 13.14 -9.88
C GLU A 44 -5.02 13.39 -8.38
N LEU A 45 -4.01 13.08 -7.59
CA LEU A 45 -4.01 13.36 -6.15
C LEU A 45 -3.53 14.78 -5.85
N LEU A 46 -2.55 15.28 -6.59
CA LEU A 46 -2.00 16.64 -6.41
C LEU A 46 -3.02 17.78 -6.62
N LYS A 47 -4.20 17.47 -7.19
CA LYS A 47 -5.30 18.45 -7.31
C LYS A 47 -5.96 18.82 -5.97
N TYR A 48 -5.78 18.00 -4.93
CA TYR A 48 -6.27 18.32 -3.60
C TYR A 48 -5.33 19.32 -2.90
N GLU A 49 -5.86 20.06 -1.95
CA GLU A 49 -5.04 20.96 -1.14
C GLU A 49 -4.08 20.19 -0.24
N LYS A 50 -2.92 20.77 0.01
CA LYS A 50 -1.93 20.20 0.92
C LYS A 50 -2.45 20.15 2.36
N VAL A 51 -2.38 18.98 2.97
CA VAL A 51 -2.75 18.75 4.37
C VAL A 51 -1.54 19.03 5.26
N GLU A 52 -1.44 20.23 5.83
CA GLU A 52 -0.29 20.68 6.63
C GLU A 52 0.02 19.77 7.84
N ARG A 53 -0.99 19.10 8.37
CA ARG A 53 -0.83 18.19 9.52
C ARG A 53 -0.82 16.71 9.12
N PHE A 54 -0.53 16.40 7.86
CA PHE A 54 -0.60 15.04 7.34
C PHE A 54 0.11 14.01 8.23
N TRP A 55 1.38 14.20 8.51
CA TRP A 55 2.15 13.26 9.31
C TRP A 55 1.65 13.12 10.76
N LYS A 56 1.11 14.20 11.33
CA LYS A 56 0.44 14.08 12.63
C LYS A 56 -0.79 13.17 12.53
N ILE A 57 -1.62 13.33 11.51
CA ILE A 57 -2.79 12.48 11.29
C ILE A 57 -2.38 11.02 11.13
N MET A 58 -1.31 10.75 10.37
CA MET A 58 -0.79 9.37 10.18
C MET A 58 -0.37 8.75 11.51
N ARG A 59 0.29 9.51 12.38
CA ARG A 59 0.65 9.05 13.74
C ARG A 59 -0.58 8.85 14.62
N ASP A 60 -1.54 9.76 14.59
CA ASP A 60 -2.79 9.63 15.36
C ASP A 60 -3.55 8.35 14.96
N TRP A 61 -3.60 8.01 13.67
CA TRP A 61 -4.21 6.76 13.19
C TRP A 61 -3.43 5.53 13.67
N ARG A 62 -2.10 5.52 13.58
CA ARG A 62 -1.27 4.45 14.14
C ARG A 62 -1.54 4.27 15.64
N ASP A 63 -1.58 5.37 16.40
CA ASP A 63 -1.70 5.34 17.87
C ASP A 63 -3.07 4.80 18.32
N LYS A 64 -4.10 4.94 17.51
CA LYS A 64 -5.41 4.32 17.75
C LYS A 64 -5.53 2.89 17.18
N GLY A 65 -4.44 2.32 16.67
CA GLY A 65 -4.35 0.93 16.26
C GLY A 65 -4.58 0.65 14.78
N TRP A 66 -4.65 1.68 13.92
CA TRP A 66 -4.64 1.47 12.48
C TRP A 66 -3.26 0.95 12.03
N ILE A 67 -3.21 0.15 10.98
CA ILE A 67 -2.00 -0.52 10.52
C ILE A 67 -1.38 0.25 9.34
N PRO A 68 -0.20 0.90 9.55
CA PRO A 68 0.46 1.64 8.48
C PRO A 68 1.06 0.70 7.44
N ALA A 69 0.91 1.06 6.18
CA ALA A 69 1.52 0.38 5.05
C ALA A 69 2.24 1.39 4.12
N LEU A 70 3.29 0.92 3.47
CA LEU A 70 3.91 1.64 2.36
C LEU A 70 3.09 1.39 1.09
N HIS A 71 2.58 2.47 0.47
CA HIS A 71 1.81 2.41 -0.77
C HIS A 71 2.59 3.06 -1.93
N GLY A 72 3.45 2.26 -2.56
CA GLY A 72 4.35 2.77 -3.57
C GLY A 72 5.36 3.79 -3.04
N PHE A 73 5.83 4.67 -3.92
CA PHE A 73 6.72 5.78 -3.58
C PHE A 73 6.22 7.11 -4.10
N THR A 74 6.00 7.22 -5.42
CA THR A 74 5.52 8.44 -6.06
C THR A 74 4.07 8.36 -6.52
N HIS A 75 3.52 7.15 -6.60
CA HIS A 75 2.22 6.84 -7.19
C HIS A 75 2.12 7.19 -8.69
N VAL A 76 3.25 7.22 -9.40
CA VAL A 76 3.31 7.46 -10.84
C VAL A 76 3.61 6.15 -11.56
N PHE A 77 2.80 5.83 -12.58
CA PHE A 77 3.00 4.63 -13.38
C PHE A 77 4.12 4.86 -14.40
N GLU A 78 5.06 3.94 -14.47
CA GLU A 78 6.26 4.02 -15.34
C GLU A 78 6.26 2.96 -16.44
N THR A 79 5.44 1.92 -16.29
CA THR A 79 5.35 0.79 -17.24
C THR A 79 3.92 0.37 -17.47
N ASP A 80 3.70 -0.39 -18.55
CA ASP A 80 2.42 -1.06 -18.86
C ASP A 80 2.46 -2.54 -18.47
N GLU A 81 3.25 -2.89 -17.44
CA GLU A 81 3.42 -4.26 -16.99
C GLU A 81 2.55 -4.58 -15.76
N GLY A 82 1.89 -5.74 -15.80
CA GLY A 82 1.07 -6.23 -14.69
C GLY A 82 1.85 -7.06 -13.65
N GLY A 83 2.99 -7.61 -14.06
CA GLY A 83 3.85 -8.42 -13.20
C GLY A 83 3.20 -9.72 -12.71
N ILE A 84 3.39 -10.05 -11.43
CA ILE A 84 2.85 -11.26 -10.80
C ILE A 84 1.33 -11.15 -10.57
N ASN A 85 0.84 -9.93 -10.36
CA ASN A 85 -0.57 -9.65 -10.13
C ASN A 85 -1.16 -8.80 -11.26
N PRO A 86 -1.43 -9.37 -12.44
CA PRO A 86 -1.77 -8.63 -13.65
C PRO A 86 -3.24 -8.18 -13.67
N VAL A 87 -3.71 -7.55 -12.60
CA VAL A 87 -5.07 -6.97 -12.50
C VAL A 87 -5.19 -5.66 -13.26
N ASN A 88 -4.06 -5.03 -13.56
CA ASN A 88 -3.92 -3.84 -14.37
C ASN A 88 -2.74 -3.99 -15.33
N ASN A 89 -2.71 -3.15 -16.37
CA ASN A 89 -1.62 -3.04 -17.33
C ASN A 89 -0.87 -1.72 -17.18
N ARG A 90 -0.64 -1.29 -15.95
CA ARG A 90 0.14 -0.11 -15.60
C ARG A 90 0.76 -0.31 -14.23
N SER A 91 1.99 0.14 -14.04
CA SER A 91 2.69 -0.11 -12.78
C SER A 91 3.68 0.99 -12.43
N GLU A 92 3.83 1.24 -11.15
CA GLU A 92 4.97 1.97 -10.59
C GLU A 92 6.16 1.04 -10.35
N PHE A 93 5.96 -0.27 -10.29
CA PHE A 93 6.97 -1.26 -9.90
C PHE A 93 7.19 -2.34 -10.94
N ALA A 94 6.15 -3.11 -11.34
CA ALA A 94 6.32 -4.20 -12.29
C ALA A 94 6.95 -3.73 -13.60
N GLY A 95 7.98 -4.46 -14.08
CA GLY A 95 8.74 -4.10 -15.27
C GLY A 95 9.81 -3.01 -15.08
N VAL A 96 9.89 -2.40 -13.90
CA VAL A 96 10.93 -1.41 -13.57
C VAL A 96 12.21 -2.14 -13.13
N ALA A 97 13.37 -1.57 -13.47
CA ALA A 97 14.65 -2.15 -13.09
C ALA A 97 14.81 -2.30 -11.57
N LEU A 98 15.45 -3.38 -11.13
CA LEU A 98 15.57 -3.74 -9.73
C LEU A 98 16.19 -2.63 -8.86
N ASP A 99 17.25 -1.98 -9.34
CA ASP A 99 17.93 -0.91 -8.62
C ASP A 99 17.05 0.32 -8.41
N ILE A 100 16.17 0.63 -9.36
CA ILE A 100 15.19 1.70 -9.25
C ILE A 100 14.11 1.31 -8.22
N GLN A 101 13.59 0.08 -8.27
CA GLN A 101 12.65 -0.41 -7.28
C GLN A 101 13.24 -0.39 -5.87
N LYS A 102 14.52 -0.81 -5.72
CA LYS A 102 15.26 -0.73 -4.44
C LYS A 102 15.34 0.70 -3.92
N GLN A 103 15.68 1.65 -4.80
CA GLN A 103 15.73 3.06 -4.42
C GLN A 103 14.36 3.56 -3.92
N LYS A 104 13.26 3.27 -4.65
CA LYS A 104 11.90 3.67 -4.27
C LYS A 104 11.50 3.10 -2.91
N ILE A 105 11.74 1.82 -2.67
CA ILE A 105 11.41 1.16 -1.40
C ILE A 105 12.24 1.76 -0.26
N ARG A 106 13.55 1.91 -0.43
CA ARG A 106 14.45 2.48 0.56
C ARG A 106 14.03 3.89 0.97
N GLU A 107 13.86 4.79 -0.01
CA GLU A 107 13.50 6.17 0.26
C GLU A 107 12.09 6.30 0.82
N GLY A 108 11.12 5.53 0.30
CA GLY A 108 9.76 5.53 0.82
C GLY A 108 9.70 5.07 2.27
N TYR A 109 10.34 3.94 2.59
CA TYR A 109 10.44 3.44 3.95
C TYR A 109 11.13 4.45 4.89
N LYS A 110 12.24 5.04 4.44
CA LYS A 110 13.02 6.02 5.20
C LYS A 110 12.20 7.27 5.56
N ILE A 111 11.40 7.79 4.62
CA ILE A 111 10.53 8.94 4.86
C ILE A 111 9.51 8.61 5.95
N ILE A 112 8.75 7.52 5.81
CA ILE A 112 7.72 7.13 6.76
C ILE A 112 8.32 6.85 8.15
N LYS A 113 9.47 6.15 8.20
CA LYS A 113 10.18 5.87 9.45
C LYS A 113 10.71 7.14 10.11
N GLY A 114 11.19 8.11 9.34
CA GLY A 114 11.63 9.42 9.82
C GLY A 114 10.51 10.19 10.52
N GLU A 115 9.27 9.95 10.16
CA GLU A 115 8.07 10.49 10.78
C GLU A 115 7.59 9.68 12.02
N GLY A 116 8.39 8.72 12.46
CA GLY A 116 8.09 7.88 13.63
C GLY A 116 7.07 6.78 13.37
N ILE A 117 6.82 6.43 12.11
CA ILE A 117 5.88 5.37 11.72
C ILE A 117 6.68 4.21 11.10
N GLU A 118 6.39 2.98 11.49
CA GLU A 118 7.07 1.80 10.96
C GLU A 118 6.10 0.93 10.16
N PRO A 119 6.03 1.07 8.83
CA PRO A 119 5.16 0.23 8.01
C PRO A 119 5.70 -1.21 7.97
N LYS A 120 4.79 -2.17 8.10
CA LYS A 120 5.10 -3.61 8.04
C LYS A 120 4.51 -4.30 6.81
N ILE A 121 3.66 -3.57 6.10
CA ILE A 121 2.91 -4.04 4.94
C ILE A 121 3.25 -3.13 3.76
N PHE A 122 3.31 -3.71 2.57
CA PHE A 122 3.37 -3.00 1.30
C PHE A 122 2.17 -3.38 0.44
N PHE A 123 1.69 -2.47 -0.35
CA PHE A 123 0.88 -2.75 -1.51
C PHE A 123 1.16 -1.72 -2.61
N ALA A 124 1.20 -2.22 -3.84
CA ALA A 124 1.61 -1.43 -4.98
C ALA A 124 0.47 -0.55 -5.51
N PRO A 125 0.75 0.66 -6.03
CA PRO A 125 -0.18 1.39 -6.86
C PRO A 125 -0.68 0.54 -8.03
N ALA A 126 -1.96 0.65 -8.38
CA ALA A 126 -2.65 -0.21 -9.35
C ALA A 126 -2.57 -1.73 -9.03
N HIS A 127 -2.11 -2.13 -7.85
CA HIS A 127 -1.96 -3.51 -7.39
C HIS A 127 -0.95 -4.35 -8.20
N THR A 128 -0.07 -3.71 -8.95
CA THR A 128 0.86 -4.37 -9.88
C THR A 128 2.29 -4.35 -9.34
N PHE A 129 2.88 -5.54 -9.25
CA PHE A 129 4.24 -5.73 -8.76
C PHE A 129 4.85 -6.98 -9.40
N ASP A 130 6.15 -7.14 -9.33
CA ASP A 130 6.88 -8.27 -9.90
C ASP A 130 7.87 -8.88 -8.90
N ARG A 131 8.67 -9.85 -9.36
CA ARG A 131 9.67 -10.51 -8.53
C ARG A 131 10.75 -9.55 -8.01
N ASN A 132 11.11 -8.55 -8.80
CA ASN A 132 12.06 -7.52 -8.37
C ASN A 132 11.51 -6.71 -7.18
N THR A 133 10.20 -6.51 -7.12
CA THR A 133 9.56 -5.82 -5.99
C THR A 133 9.74 -6.64 -4.69
N LEU A 134 9.62 -7.97 -4.75
CA LEU A 134 9.83 -8.83 -3.58
C LEU A 134 11.28 -8.74 -3.10
N ILE A 135 12.23 -8.80 -4.03
CA ILE A 135 13.67 -8.65 -3.74
C ILE A 135 13.96 -7.27 -3.13
N ALA A 136 13.43 -6.21 -3.75
CA ALA A 136 13.62 -4.84 -3.27
C ALA A 136 13.08 -4.64 -1.84
N LEU A 137 11.88 -5.17 -1.54
CA LEU A 137 11.31 -5.11 -0.20
C LEU A 137 12.17 -5.83 0.83
N LYS A 138 12.67 -7.02 0.50
CA LYS A 138 13.55 -7.79 1.39
C LYS A 138 14.84 -7.07 1.72
N GLU A 139 15.50 -6.50 0.70
CA GLU A 139 16.84 -5.93 0.85
C GLU A 139 16.83 -4.51 1.44
N GLU A 140 15.78 -3.73 1.17
CA GLU A 140 15.75 -2.31 1.47
C GLU A 140 14.82 -1.92 2.64
N SER A 141 14.07 -2.88 3.19
CA SER A 141 13.14 -2.63 4.28
C SER A 141 12.92 -3.86 5.15
N PRO A 142 12.35 -3.72 6.35
CA PRO A 142 11.87 -4.86 7.15
C PRO A 142 10.50 -5.37 6.72
N ILE A 143 9.89 -4.81 5.67
CA ILE A 143 8.57 -5.23 5.18
C ILE A 143 8.65 -6.64 4.60
N ARG A 144 7.72 -7.51 5.03
CA ARG A 144 7.67 -8.93 4.61
C ARG A 144 6.29 -9.38 4.16
N ILE A 145 5.34 -8.44 4.11
CA ILE A 145 3.94 -8.72 3.71
C ILE A 145 3.57 -7.81 2.56
N ILE A 146 3.14 -8.39 1.45
CA ILE A 146 2.45 -7.67 0.38
C ILE A 146 0.96 -7.98 0.48
N CYS A 147 0.15 -6.94 0.58
CA CYS A 147 -1.30 -7.03 0.67
C CYS A 147 -1.95 -6.60 -0.65
N ASP A 148 -1.60 -7.29 -1.74
CA ASP A 148 -2.21 -7.14 -3.05
C ASP A 148 -2.69 -8.51 -3.56
N THR A 149 -3.75 -8.57 -3.99
CA THR A 149 -4.96 -9.14 -4.00
C THR A 149 -5.39 -10.42 -4.69
N VAL A 150 -5.05 -10.80 -5.87
CA VAL A 150 -5.58 -12.01 -6.55
C VAL A 150 -4.43 -12.86 -7.07
N ALA A 151 -3.66 -13.39 -6.16
CA ALA A 151 -2.73 -14.43 -6.53
C ALA A 151 -3.44 -15.78 -6.41
N ASN A 152 -3.33 -16.62 -7.45
CA ASN A 152 -3.80 -18.00 -7.38
C ASN A 152 -2.97 -18.84 -6.40
N ASP A 153 -1.84 -18.32 -5.93
CA ASP A 153 -0.91 -18.91 -4.99
C ASP A 153 -0.31 -17.90 -4.01
N ILE A 154 0.30 -18.42 -2.94
CA ILE A 154 1.18 -17.63 -2.08
C ILE A 154 2.53 -17.54 -2.79
N TYR A 155 2.93 -16.33 -3.14
CA TYR A 155 4.27 -16.07 -3.62
C TYR A 155 5.19 -15.82 -2.43
N GLU A 156 6.23 -16.61 -2.33
CA GLU A 156 7.30 -16.39 -1.39
C GLU A 156 8.60 -16.20 -2.19
N GLU A 157 9.23 -15.08 -2.01
CA GLU A 157 10.56 -14.82 -2.53
C GLU A 157 11.41 -14.33 -1.37
N ASP A 158 12.39 -15.15 -1.00
CA ASP A 158 13.36 -14.73 0.03
C ASP A 158 12.75 -14.29 1.37
N GLY A 159 11.63 -14.88 1.79
CA GLY A 159 10.93 -14.56 3.03
C GLY A 159 10.03 -13.33 2.94
N VAL A 160 9.76 -12.79 1.75
CA VAL A 160 8.68 -11.84 1.50
C VAL A 160 7.45 -12.59 1.00
N TYR A 161 6.34 -12.39 1.68
CA TYR A 161 5.08 -13.07 1.37
C TYR A 161 4.15 -12.11 0.66
N ALA A 162 3.72 -12.48 -0.54
CA ALA A 162 2.62 -11.85 -1.23
C ALA A 162 1.38 -12.72 -1.07
N SER A 163 0.42 -12.28 -0.29
CA SER A 163 -0.86 -12.96 -0.14
C SER A 163 -1.93 -12.22 -0.92
N GLY A 164 -2.42 -12.86 -1.96
CA GLY A 164 -3.75 -12.60 -2.46
C GLY A 164 -4.80 -13.41 -1.68
N ALA A 165 -6.05 -13.36 -2.09
CA ALA A 165 -7.07 -14.29 -1.61
C ALA A 165 -6.69 -15.71 -2.07
N THR A 166 -5.98 -16.43 -1.24
CA THR A 166 -5.54 -17.78 -1.55
C THR A 166 -6.64 -18.76 -1.22
N TYR A 167 -7.13 -19.43 -2.24
CA TYR A 167 -7.83 -20.69 -2.06
C TYR A 167 -6.80 -21.80 -1.99
N LYS A 168 -6.32 -22.12 -0.80
CA LYS A 168 -5.68 -23.42 -0.62
C LYS A 168 -6.78 -24.45 -0.48
N LYS A 169 -6.79 -25.46 -1.36
CA LYS A 169 -7.72 -26.59 -1.28
C LYS A 169 -7.48 -27.31 0.05
N GLY A 170 -8.31 -26.99 1.07
CA GLY A 170 -8.25 -27.62 2.39
C GLY A 170 -8.23 -26.71 3.61
N ASP A 171 -7.77 -25.46 3.54
CA ASP A 171 -7.83 -24.50 4.64
C ASP A 171 -8.23 -23.13 4.11
N THR A 172 -9.40 -22.70 4.52
CA THR A 172 -10.02 -21.49 4.00
C THR A 172 -9.46 -20.26 4.71
N TYR A 173 -8.60 -19.49 4.05
CA TYR A 173 -8.30 -18.13 4.43
C TYR A 173 -8.95 -17.20 3.41
N LEU A 174 -10.08 -16.62 3.76
CA LEU A 174 -10.71 -15.56 2.98
C LEU A 174 -10.09 -14.21 3.37
N SER A 175 -9.15 -13.72 2.60
CA SER A 175 -8.86 -12.29 2.58
C SER A 175 -9.49 -11.70 1.31
N GLN A 176 -10.74 -11.29 1.38
CA GLN A 176 -11.26 -10.38 0.37
C GLN A 176 -10.83 -8.97 0.77
N SER A 177 -9.85 -8.42 0.06
CA SER A 177 -9.61 -7.00 0.10
C SER A 177 -10.69 -6.31 -0.72
N VAL A 178 -11.58 -5.61 -0.05
CA VAL A 178 -12.47 -4.65 -0.72
C VAL A 178 -11.66 -3.38 -0.90
N SER A 179 -11.07 -3.20 -2.07
CA SER A 179 -10.48 -1.91 -2.44
C SER A 179 -11.61 -0.95 -2.78
N TYR A 180 -11.74 0.11 -2.02
CA TYR A 180 -12.52 1.26 -2.44
C TYR A 180 -11.64 2.08 -3.40
N THR A 181 -11.60 1.68 -4.66
CA THR A 181 -11.21 2.60 -5.72
C THR A 181 -12.34 3.60 -5.89
N ASN A 182 -12.01 4.88 -5.83
CA ASN A 182 -12.97 5.97 -5.97
C ASN A 182 -13.72 5.83 -7.31
N PRO A 183 -15.05 5.57 -7.36
CA PRO A 183 -15.79 5.43 -8.61
C PRO A 183 -16.33 6.76 -9.14
N TRP A 184 -15.73 7.92 -8.75
CA TRP A 184 -16.14 9.25 -9.25
C TRP A 184 -14.96 10.19 -9.45
#